data_91def012f741ba2ed25eee47fd81293d
#
_entry.id   91def012f741ba2ed25eee47fd81293d
#
_cell.length_a   1.000
_cell.length_b   1.000
_cell.length_c   1.000
_cell.angle_alpha   90.00
_cell.angle_beta   90.00
_cell.angle_gamma   90.00
#
_symmetry.space_group_name_H-M   'P 1'
#
loop_
_entity.id
_entity.type
_entity.pdbx_description
1 polymer ?
#
loop_
_entity_poly.entity_id
_entity_poly.type
_entity_poly.pdbx_seq_one_letter_code
_entity_poly.pdbx_strand_id
1 'polypeptide(L)'
;MLTVKNLCKEFDGLHAVNSVNFSVELGTITGLIGPNGAGKTTTFNIIAGHDSPTSGAVFFGKQEISGMKSYETFHLGIVRTFQIPRPFSGMTVLENMMMVPGSQLGENLWNNWIRLKQVKRQEATNREKALEILEFLKLEALRNEPSMHLSGGQLKLLELGRAMMSKPRMILLDEPAAGVNPVLLEEIIDRIREINEMGVTFLIIEHNMDLIMKLCSPILVMAEGSIMMQGSPEQVRSDKRLLDAFFGE
;
A
#
# COMPACT_ATOMS: atom_id res chain seq x y z
N MET A 1 -12.29 9.60 0.33
CA MET A 1 -11.06 9.81 -0.45
C MET A 1 -11.03 8.96 -1.71
N LEU A 2 -11.19 7.65 -1.62
CA LEU A 2 -11.37 6.71 -2.75
C LEU A 2 -12.82 6.30 -2.82
N THR A 3 -13.39 6.19 -4.03
CA THR A 3 -14.75 5.69 -4.24
C THR A 3 -14.75 4.70 -5.40
N VAL A 4 -15.27 3.52 -5.16
CA VAL A 4 -15.44 2.45 -6.15
C VAL A 4 -16.93 2.28 -6.43
N LYS A 5 -17.31 2.31 -7.72
CA LYS A 5 -18.71 2.26 -8.16
C LYS A 5 -18.92 1.17 -9.19
N ASN A 6 -19.76 0.19 -8.86
CA ASN A 6 -20.19 -0.92 -9.73
C ASN A 6 -19.00 -1.57 -10.47
N LEU A 7 -17.88 -1.72 -9.75
CA LEU A 7 -16.63 -2.22 -10.33
C LEU A 7 -16.79 -3.69 -10.71
N CYS A 8 -16.49 -4.00 -11.96
CA CYS A 8 -16.46 -5.37 -12.48
C CYS A 8 -15.14 -5.65 -13.16
N LYS A 9 -14.65 -6.88 -12.98
CA LYS A 9 -13.51 -7.40 -13.72
C LYS A 9 -13.75 -8.85 -14.10
N GLU A 10 -13.65 -9.10 -15.38
CA GLU A 10 -13.79 -10.43 -15.97
C GLU A 10 -12.48 -10.84 -16.64
N PHE A 11 -12.11 -12.10 -16.47
CA PHE A 11 -10.98 -12.74 -17.14
C PHE A 11 -11.51 -14.03 -17.80
N ASP A 12 -11.50 -14.09 -19.12
CA ASP A 12 -11.88 -15.29 -19.90
C ASP A 12 -13.22 -15.94 -19.44
N GLY A 13 -14.22 -15.12 -19.12
CA GLY A 13 -15.53 -15.56 -18.66
C GLY A 13 -15.65 -15.76 -17.15
N LEU A 14 -14.57 -15.61 -16.38
CA LEU A 14 -14.59 -15.64 -14.91
C LEU A 14 -14.77 -14.23 -14.35
N HIS A 15 -15.83 -13.99 -13.60
CA HIS A 15 -16.07 -12.74 -12.89
C HIS A 15 -15.22 -12.69 -11.59
N ALA A 16 -14.02 -12.13 -11.68
CA ALA A 16 -13.13 -11.98 -10.52
C ALA A 16 -13.57 -10.84 -9.57
N VAL A 17 -14.25 -9.81 -10.10
CA VAL A 17 -14.87 -8.71 -9.36
C VAL A 17 -16.25 -8.47 -9.97
N ASN A 18 -17.27 -8.44 -9.13
CA ASN A 18 -18.66 -8.39 -9.55
C ASN A 18 -19.41 -7.27 -8.82
N SER A 19 -19.65 -6.16 -9.51
CA SER A 19 -20.42 -5.00 -9.04
C SER A 19 -20.00 -4.46 -7.66
N VAL A 20 -18.71 -4.40 -7.42
CA VAL A 20 -18.13 -3.95 -6.14
C VAL A 20 -18.36 -2.45 -5.96
N ASN A 21 -18.92 -2.10 -4.78
CA ASN A 21 -19.16 -0.72 -4.36
C ASN A 21 -18.61 -0.50 -2.95
N PHE A 22 -17.72 0.46 -2.75
CA PHE A 22 -17.28 0.92 -1.44
C PHE A 22 -16.59 2.28 -1.52
N SER A 23 -16.36 2.88 -0.37
CA SER A 23 -15.56 4.09 -0.23
C SER A 23 -14.52 3.96 0.89
N VAL A 24 -13.38 4.61 0.69
CA VAL A 24 -12.35 4.79 1.72
C VAL A 24 -12.30 6.28 2.06
N GLU A 25 -12.52 6.60 3.32
CA GLU A 25 -12.50 7.95 3.83
C GLU A 25 -11.06 8.47 3.98
N LEU A 26 -10.89 9.79 3.95
CA LEU A 26 -9.58 10.42 4.16
C LEU A 26 -9.13 10.20 5.61
N GLY A 27 -7.87 9.79 5.80
CA GLY A 27 -7.29 9.60 7.13
C GLY A 27 -7.75 8.32 7.84
N THR A 28 -8.43 7.39 7.15
CA THR A 28 -8.79 6.09 7.74
C THR A 28 -7.79 5.00 7.38
N ILE A 29 -7.74 3.98 8.24
CA ILE A 29 -7.11 2.70 7.94
C ILE A 29 -8.25 1.71 7.68
N THR A 30 -8.52 1.42 6.41
CA THR A 30 -9.60 0.52 5.99
C THR A 30 -9.03 -0.86 5.70
N GLY A 31 -9.62 -1.91 6.27
CA GLY A 31 -9.27 -3.29 5.98
C GLY A 31 -10.10 -3.86 4.84
N LEU A 32 -9.53 -4.70 3.98
CA LEU A 32 -10.23 -5.50 2.98
C LEU A 32 -9.87 -6.97 3.20
N ILE A 33 -10.81 -7.71 3.75
CA ILE A 33 -10.63 -9.13 4.09
C ILE A 33 -11.54 -10.02 3.24
N GLY A 34 -11.25 -11.32 3.23
CA GLY A 34 -12.03 -12.31 2.50
C GLY A 34 -11.21 -13.54 2.17
N PRO A 35 -11.84 -14.67 1.78
CA PRO A 35 -11.13 -15.89 1.39
C PRO A 35 -10.25 -15.68 0.15
N ASN A 36 -9.43 -16.68 -0.14
CA ASN A 36 -8.66 -16.70 -1.38
C ASN A 36 -9.60 -16.76 -2.58
N GLY A 37 -9.28 -16.00 -3.63
CA GLY A 37 -10.15 -15.89 -4.81
C GLY A 37 -11.33 -14.92 -4.66
N ALA A 38 -11.52 -14.26 -3.50
CA ALA A 38 -12.62 -13.30 -3.31
C ALA A 38 -12.52 -12.02 -4.18
N GLY A 39 -11.43 -11.80 -4.92
CA GLY A 39 -11.26 -10.64 -5.81
C GLY A 39 -10.48 -9.47 -5.20
N LYS A 40 -9.96 -9.61 -3.96
CA LYS A 40 -9.23 -8.54 -3.24
C LYS A 40 -8.04 -7.99 -4.03
N THR A 41 -7.12 -8.85 -4.44
CA THR A 41 -5.91 -8.48 -5.19
C THR A 41 -6.27 -7.89 -6.55
N THR A 42 -7.31 -8.40 -7.22
CA THR A 42 -7.82 -7.84 -8.48
C THR A 42 -8.35 -6.42 -8.28
N THR A 43 -9.08 -6.17 -7.18
CA THR A 43 -9.56 -4.84 -6.83
C THR A 43 -8.38 -3.89 -6.57
N PHE A 44 -7.34 -4.33 -5.84
CA PHE A 44 -6.11 -3.55 -5.64
C PHE A 44 -5.39 -3.26 -6.94
N ASN A 45 -5.28 -4.26 -7.83
CA ASN A 45 -4.65 -4.09 -9.15
C ASN A 45 -5.32 -2.96 -9.94
N ILE A 46 -6.66 -2.93 -9.94
CA ILE A 46 -7.43 -1.90 -10.65
C ILE A 46 -7.21 -0.52 -10.02
N ILE A 47 -7.28 -0.40 -8.69
CA ILE A 47 -7.07 0.86 -7.98
C ILE A 47 -5.63 1.38 -8.20
N ALA A 48 -4.65 0.49 -8.19
CA ALA A 48 -3.25 0.82 -8.41
C ALA A 48 -2.88 1.06 -9.89
N GLY A 49 -3.81 0.82 -10.83
CA GLY A 49 -3.56 1.00 -12.27
C GLY A 49 -2.70 -0.10 -12.91
N HIS A 50 -2.67 -1.30 -12.31
CA HIS A 50 -2.04 -2.49 -12.90
C HIS A 50 -2.99 -3.22 -13.86
N ASP A 51 -4.30 -3.18 -13.56
CA ASP A 51 -5.36 -3.77 -14.37
C ASP A 51 -6.43 -2.71 -14.69
N SER A 52 -7.05 -2.82 -15.86
CA SER A 52 -8.21 -2.01 -16.20
C SER A 52 -9.49 -2.76 -15.82
N PRO A 53 -10.54 -2.08 -15.32
CA PRO A 53 -11.83 -2.70 -15.08
C PRO A 53 -12.49 -3.11 -16.40
N THR A 54 -13.37 -4.13 -16.37
CA THR A 54 -14.26 -4.47 -17.48
C THR A 54 -15.42 -3.49 -17.56
N SER A 55 -15.95 -3.07 -16.40
CA SER A 55 -16.94 -1.99 -16.27
C SER A 55 -16.92 -1.40 -14.87
N GLY A 56 -17.70 -0.32 -14.65
CA GLY A 56 -17.70 0.44 -13.41
C GLY A 56 -16.58 1.49 -13.38
N ALA A 57 -16.43 2.18 -12.25
CA ALA A 57 -15.52 3.29 -12.13
C ALA A 57 -14.86 3.38 -10.75
N VAL A 58 -13.62 3.87 -10.73
CA VAL A 58 -12.86 4.18 -9.53
C VAL A 58 -12.51 5.66 -9.53
N PHE A 59 -12.79 6.34 -8.42
CA PHE A 59 -12.51 7.76 -8.25
C PHE A 59 -11.53 7.99 -7.09
N PHE A 60 -10.55 8.83 -7.30
CA PHE A 60 -9.67 9.34 -6.25
C PHE A 60 -9.90 10.84 -6.05
N GLY A 61 -10.59 11.18 -4.99
CA GLY A 61 -11.18 12.50 -4.83
C GLY A 61 -12.27 12.76 -5.87
N LYS A 62 -12.06 13.74 -6.72
CA LYS A 62 -12.97 14.08 -7.83
C LYS A 62 -12.53 13.51 -9.18
N GLN A 63 -11.34 12.95 -9.25
CA GLN A 63 -10.73 12.45 -10.47
C GLN A 63 -11.06 10.97 -10.65
N GLU A 64 -11.56 10.62 -11.84
CA GLU A 64 -11.68 9.23 -12.24
C GLU A 64 -10.30 8.68 -12.58
N ILE A 65 -9.99 7.50 -12.03
CA ILE A 65 -8.71 6.81 -12.21
C ILE A 65 -8.87 5.44 -12.89
N SER A 66 -10.08 5.11 -13.33
CA SER A 66 -10.39 3.84 -14.01
C SER A 66 -9.53 3.68 -15.27
N GLY A 67 -8.74 2.59 -15.34
CA GLY A 67 -7.87 2.32 -16.47
C GLY A 67 -6.62 3.21 -16.60
N MET A 68 -6.35 4.10 -15.64
CA MET A 68 -5.07 4.78 -15.55
C MET A 68 -3.94 3.78 -15.32
N LYS A 69 -2.76 4.08 -15.81
CA LYS A 69 -1.57 3.26 -15.59
C LYS A 69 -0.98 3.51 -14.20
N SER A 70 -0.23 2.54 -13.67
CA SER A 70 0.32 2.59 -12.31
C SER A 70 1.22 3.82 -12.05
N TYR A 71 1.95 4.31 -13.02
CA TYR A 71 2.74 5.53 -12.85
C TYR A 71 1.86 6.79 -12.73
N GLU A 72 0.67 6.81 -13.35
CA GLU A 72 -0.28 7.92 -13.27
C GLU A 72 -0.94 7.95 -11.89
N THR A 73 -1.41 6.79 -11.40
CA THR A 73 -1.97 6.67 -10.03
C THR A 73 -0.93 6.99 -8.96
N PHE A 74 0.34 6.60 -9.17
CA PHE A 74 1.46 6.96 -8.30
C PHE A 74 1.64 8.48 -8.23
N HIS A 75 1.60 9.20 -9.36
CA HIS A 75 1.71 10.66 -9.37
C HIS A 75 0.52 11.38 -8.68
N LEU A 76 -0.64 10.73 -8.58
CA LEU A 76 -1.77 11.23 -7.79
C LEU A 76 -1.59 11.01 -6.28
N GLY A 77 -0.56 10.25 -5.88
CA GLY A 77 -0.24 9.93 -4.50
C GLY A 77 -0.85 8.62 -4.01
N ILE A 78 -1.24 7.70 -4.91
CA ILE A 78 -1.61 6.32 -4.56
C ILE A 78 -0.37 5.46 -4.70
N VAL A 79 0.09 4.88 -3.60
CA VAL A 79 1.26 4.00 -3.58
C VAL A 79 0.83 2.60 -3.17
N ARG A 80 1.26 1.60 -3.91
CA ARG A 80 1.02 0.20 -3.56
C ARG A 80 2.31 -0.47 -3.15
N THR A 81 2.26 -1.21 -2.05
CA THR A 81 3.30 -2.16 -1.68
C THR A 81 3.00 -3.53 -2.28
N PHE A 82 4.00 -4.40 -2.31
CA PHE A 82 3.84 -5.76 -2.80
C PHE A 82 3.84 -6.75 -1.64
N GLN A 83 3.14 -7.87 -1.78
CA GLN A 83 3.13 -8.95 -0.81
C GLN A 83 4.56 -9.43 -0.48
N ILE A 84 5.39 -9.58 -1.51
CA ILE A 84 6.83 -9.84 -1.36
C ILE A 84 7.58 -8.54 -1.68
N PRO A 85 8.26 -7.93 -0.69
CA PRO A 85 9.07 -6.74 -0.92
C PRO A 85 10.12 -6.97 -2.01
N ARG A 86 10.23 -6.02 -2.92
CA ARG A 86 11.21 -6.07 -4.04
C ARG A 86 12.17 -4.88 -3.98
N PRO A 87 13.05 -4.82 -2.97
CA PRO A 87 14.11 -3.82 -2.96
C PRO A 87 15.15 -4.15 -4.03
N PHE A 88 15.95 -3.18 -4.37
CA PHE A 88 17.17 -3.40 -5.16
C PHE A 88 18.20 -4.07 -4.27
N SER A 89 18.30 -5.39 -4.33
CA SER A 89 19.04 -6.22 -3.38
C SER A 89 20.52 -5.87 -3.22
N GLY A 90 21.17 -5.44 -4.30
CA GLY A 90 22.55 -4.99 -4.32
C GLY A 90 22.78 -3.55 -3.86
N MET A 91 21.72 -2.77 -3.65
CA MET A 91 21.79 -1.41 -3.13
C MET A 91 21.66 -1.42 -1.61
N THR A 92 22.28 -0.43 -0.97
CA THR A 92 22.09 -0.18 0.46
C THR A 92 20.65 0.23 0.78
N VAL A 93 20.29 0.15 2.04
CA VAL A 93 18.98 0.61 2.55
C VAL A 93 18.76 2.07 2.18
N LEU A 94 19.75 2.93 2.37
CA LEU A 94 19.66 4.34 2.03
C LEU A 94 19.50 4.56 0.51
N GLU A 95 20.26 3.87 -0.32
CA GLU A 95 20.13 3.96 -1.79
C GLU A 95 18.74 3.54 -2.26
N ASN A 96 18.17 2.48 -1.68
CA ASN A 96 16.80 2.05 -1.94
C ASN A 96 15.77 3.15 -1.64
N MET A 97 15.96 3.94 -0.58
CA MET A 97 15.12 5.08 -0.26
C MET A 97 15.29 6.21 -1.28
N MET A 98 16.53 6.49 -1.68
CA MET A 98 16.90 7.59 -2.59
C MET A 98 16.37 7.38 -4.02
N MET A 99 16.05 6.14 -4.42
CA MET A 99 15.50 5.82 -5.75
C MET A 99 14.04 6.25 -5.95
N VAL A 100 13.30 6.55 -4.87
CA VAL A 100 11.85 6.74 -4.94
C VAL A 100 11.40 8.16 -5.26
N PRO A 101 12.04 9.24 -4.77
CA PRO A 101 11.57 10.60 -5.02
C PRO A 101 11.41 10.87 -6.51
N GLY A 102 10.20 11.28 -6.92
CA GLY A 102 9.94 11.63 -8.32
C GLY A 102 10.58 12.96 -8.74
N SER A 103 10.66 13.20 -10.05
CA SER A 103 11.14 14.45 -10.65
C SER A 103 12.56 14.83 -10.20
N GLN A 104 13.44 13.84 -10.09
CA GLN A 104 14.84 14.09 -9.77
C GLN A 104 15.54 14.77 -10.96
N LEU A 105 16.09 15.95 -10.71
CA LEU A 105 16.78 16.72 -11.75
C LEU A 105 17.97 15.96 -12.35
N GLY A 106 18.60 15.10 -11.55
CA GLY A 106 19.73 14.25 -11.94
C GLY A 106 19.41 13.16 -12.96
N GLU A 107 18.12 12.79 -13.15
CA GLU A 107 17.69 11.83 -14.17
C GLU A 107 17.97 12.34 -15.60
N ASN A 108 18.04 13.66 -15.79
CA ASN A 108 18.38 14.25 -17.07
C ASN A 108 19.88 14.55 -17.13
N LEU A 109 20.58 13.90 -18.06
CA LEU A 109 22.02 14.07 -18.25
C LEU A 109 22.47 15.52 -18.43
N TRP A 110 21.68 16.35 -19.14
CA TRP A 110 21.97 17.75 -19.31
C TRP A 110 21.91 18.55 -18.03
N ASN A 111 21.02 18.21 -17.10
CA ASN A 111 20.95 18.88 -15.81
C ASN A 111 22.20 18.63 -14.95
N ASN A 112 22.80 17.44 -15.07
CA ASN A 112 24.03 17.11 -14.36
C ASN A 112 25.24 17.96 -14.79
N TRP A 113 25.17 18.55 -16.01
CA TRP A 113 26.20 19.45 -16.49
C TRP A 113 25.85 20.93 -16.24
N ILE A 114 24.63 21.34 -16.53
CA ILE A 114 24.20 22.73 -16.51
C ILE A 114 23.71 23.15 -15.12
N ARG A 115 23.10 22.23 -14.35
CA ARG A 115 22.44 22.53 -13.07
C ARG A 115 23.04 21.73 -11.90
N LEU A 116 24.30 21.39 -11.93
CA LEU A 116 24.96 20.55 -10.94
C LEU A 116 24.71 21.00 -9.48
N LYS A 117 24.70 22.33 -9.21
CA LYS A 117 24.40 22.85 -7.86
C LYS A 117 22.97 22.55 -7.41
N GLN A 118 21.99 22.58 -8.34
CA GLN A 118 20.59 22.28 -8.03
C GLN A 118 20.39 20.78 -7.83
N VAL A 119 21.04 19.94 -8.66
CA VAL A 119 21.03 18.48 -8.51
C VAL A 119 21.59 18.10 -7.14
N LYS A 120 22.79 18.55 -6.78
CA LYS A 120 23.40 18.27 -5.47
C LYS A 120 22.53 18.73 -4.29
N ARG A 121 21.87 19.89 -4.41
CA ARG A 121 20.97 20.39 -3.36
C ARG A 121 19.74 19.48 -3.22
N GLN A 122 19.14 19.05 -4.33
CA GLN A 122 17.98 18.14 -4.32
C GLN A 122 18.37 16.78 -3.72
N GLU A 123 19.52 16.21 -4.13
CA GLU A 123 20.04 14.97 -3.57
C GLU A 123 20.28 15.06 -2.06
N ALA A 124 20.88 16.17 -1.59
CA ALA A 124 21.09 16.39 -0.17
C ALA A 124 19.77 16.45 0.61
N THR A 125 18.76 17.17 0.08
CA THR A 125 17.42 17.23 0.69
C THR A 125 16.73 15.85 0.70
N ASN A 126 16.80 15.10 -0.40
CA ASN A 126 16.24 13.76 -0.47
C ASN A 126 16.94 12.81 0.52
N ARG A 127 18.25 12.93 0.64
CA ARG A 127 19.06 12.14 1.59
C ARG A 127 18.69 12.45 3.05
N GLU A 128 18.54 13.72 3.39
CA GLU A 128 18.12 14.16 4.73
C GLU A 128 16.75 13.55 5.08
N LYS A 129 15.78 13.70 4.17
CA LYS A 129 14.45 13.08 4.32
C LYS A 129 14.52 11.55 4.45
N ALA A 130 15.37 10.89 3.66
CA ALA A 130 15.55 9.45 3.74
C ALA A 130 16.09 9.02 5.11
N LEU A 131 17.04 9.75 5.67
CA LEU A 131 17.58 9.48 7.00
C LEU A 131 16.54 9.68 8.10
N GLU A 132 15.74 10.76 8.05
CA GLU A 132 14.64 11.00 8.98
C GLU A 132 13.61 9.83 8.95
N ILE A 133 13.25 9.36 7.76
CA ILE A 133 12.32 8.23 7.64
C ILE A 133 12.98 6.92 8.13
N LEU A 134 14.26 6.69 7.87
CA LEU A 134 14.96 5.51 8.36
C LEU A 134 15.09 5.53 9.90
N GLU A 135 15.31 6.68 10.51
CA GLU A 135 15.31 6.85 11.97
C GLU A 135 13.92 6.55 12.53
N PHE A 136 12.86 7.14 11.94
CA PHE A 136 11.46 6.87 12.28
C PHE A 136 11.13 5.37 12.21
N LEU A 137 11.64 4.65 11.21
CA LEU A 137 11.42 3.20 11.02
C LEU A 137 12.42 2.33 11.80
N LYS A 138 13.32 2.91 12.61
CA LYS A 138 14.41 2.23 13.35
C LYS A 138 15.36 1.42 12.43
N LEU A 139 15.52 1.86 11.20
CA LEU A 139 16.42 1.26 10.21
C LEU A 139 17.71 2.08 10.00
N GLU A 140 17.92 3.19 10.73
CA GLU A 140 19.06 4.09 10.54
C GLU A 140 20.41 3.37 10.69
N ALA A 141 20.53 2.50 11.68
CA ALA A 141 21.75 1.72 11.91
C ALA A 141 22.13 0.83 10.71
N LEU A 142 21.15 0.45 9.91
CA LEU A 142 21.28 -0.43 8.73
C LEU A 142 21.39 0.36 7.41
N ARG A 143 21.44 1.69 7.45
CA ARG A 143 21.41 2.55 6.25
C ARG A 143 22.44 2.22 5.18
N ASN A 144 23.62 1.75 5.59
CA ASN A 144 24.72 1.38 4.69
C ASN A 144 24.77 -0.12 4.36
N GLU A 145 23.89 -0.94 4.95
CA GLU A 145 23.82 -2.36 4.67
C GLU A 145 23.10 -2.62 3.34
N PRO A 146 23.58 -3.57 2.52
CA PRO A 146 22.83 -4.05 1.37
C PRO A 146 21.46 -4.58 1.79
N SER A 147 20.40 -4.22 1.06
CA SER A 147 19.05 -4.61 1.44
C SER A 147 18.80 -6.13 1.43
N MET A 148 19.64 -6.90 0.74
CA MET A 148 19.60 -8.36 0.76
C MET A 148 19.92 -8.98 2.14
N HIS A 149 20.56 -8.23 3.03
CA HIS A 149 20.89 -8.70 4.39
C HIS A 149 19.77 -8.41 5.41
N LEU A 150 18.72 -7.71 5.01
CA LEU A 150 17.59 -7.41 5.88
C LEU A 150 16.72 -8.64 6.14
N SER A 151 16.21 -8.77 7.36
CA SER A 151 15.16 -9.73 7.69
C SER A 151 13.85 -9.40 6.96
N GLY A 152 12.94 -10.38 6.85
CA GLY A 152 11.65 -10.19 6.18
C GLY A 152 10.85 -8.99 6.69
N GLY A 153 10.80 -8.78 8.00
CA GLY A 153 10.10 -7.64 8.57
C GLY A 153 10.84 -6.31 8.38
N GLN A 154 12.18 -6.31 8.42
CA GLN A 154 12.97 -5.11 8.06
C GLN A 154 12.76 -4.72 6.58
N LEU A 155 12.59 -5.70 5.70
CA LEU A 155 12.22 -5.47 4.30
C LEU A 155 10.84 -4.82 4.17
N LYS A 156 9.86 -5.24 4.99
CA LYS A 156 8.53 -4.62 5.04
C LYS A 156 8.59 -3.17 5.54
N LEU A 157 9.39 -2.90 6.58
CA LEU A 157 9.65 -1.53 7.06
C LEU A 157 10.34 -0.68 5.99
N LEU A 158 11.34 -1.23 5.28
CA LEU A 158 11.99 -0.53 4.16
C LEU A 158 11.00 -0.20 3.04
N GLU A 159 10.10 -1.12 2.71
CA GLU A 159 9.06 -0.89 1.72
C GLU A 159 8.10 0.24 2.14
N LEU A 160 7.71 0.27 3.42
CA LEU A 160 6.90 1.35 3.99
C LEU A 160 7.66 2.69 3.93
N GLY A 161 8.95 2.69 4.25
CA GLY A 161 9.82 3.87 4.12
C GLY A 161 9.91 4.37 2.67
N ARG A 162 10.09 3.46 1.73
CA ARG A 162 10.06 3.81 0.30
C ARG A 162 8.71 4.45 -0.08
N ALA A 163 7.60 3.89 0.38
CA ALA A 163 6.29 4.49 0.15
C ALA A 163 6.24 5.93 0.70
N MET A 164 6.75 6.18 1.91
CA MET A 164 6.78 7.52 2.53
C MET A 164 7.63 8.53 1.75
N MET A 165 8.72 8.09 1.10
CA MET A 165 9.58 8.95 0.28
C MET A 165 8.82 9.63 -0.87
N SER A 166 7.77 8.98 -1.40
CA SER A 166 6.93 9.53 -2.48
C SER A 166 5.91 10.57 -2.02
N LYS A 167 5.80 10.85 -0.70
CA LYS A 167 4.75 11.71 -0.10
C LYS A 167 3.34 11.22 -0.43
N PRO A 168 2.98 9.98 -0.08
CA PRO A 168 1.72 9.38 -0.46
C PRO A 168 0.54 10.09 0.20
N ARG A 169 -0.58 10.12 -0.50
CA ARG A 169 -1.89 10.47 0.07
C ARG A 169 -2.63 9.22 0.52
N MET A 170 -2.37 8.09 -0.15
CA MET A 170 -2.96 6.80 0.13
C MET A 170 -1.94 5.69 -0.12
N ILE A 171 -1.85 4.75 0.82
CA ILE A 171 -1.03 3.55 0.68
C ILE A 171 -1.96 2.33 0.64
N LEU A 172 -1.76 1.50 -0.39
CA LEU A 172 -2.38 0.19 -0.55
C LEU A 172 -1.39 -0.85 -0.03
N LEU A 173 -1.68 -1.47 1.12
CA LEU A 173 -0.82 -2.51 1.71
C LEU A 173 -1.36 -3.89 1.39
N ASP A 174 -0.52 -4.74 0.84
CA ASP A 174 -0.86 -6.12 0.45
C ASP A 174 -0.14 -7.10 1.38
N GLU A 175 -0.87 -7.67 2.33
CA GLU A 175 -0.42 -8.64 3.34
C GLU A 175 0.86 -8.21 4.11
N PRO A 176 0.83 -7.07 4.83
CA PRO A 176 2.00 -6.60 5.57
C PRO A 176 2.48 -7.55 6.66
N ALA A 177 1.62 -8.44 7.19
CA ALA A 177 1.98 -9.43 8.22
C ALA A 177 2.65 -10.70 7.65
N ALA A 178 2.58 -10.92 6.33
CA ALA A 178 3.07 -12.17 5.75
C ALA A 178 4.57 -12.38 5.98
N GLY A 179 4.94 -13.50 6.63
CA GLY A 179 6.33 -13.88 6.90
C GLY A 179 7.03 -13.04 7.97
N VAL A 180 6.29 -12.27 8.76
CA VAL A 180 6.83 -11.43 9.84
C VAL A 180 6.64 -12.12 11.19
N ASN A 181 7.66 -12.06 12.05
CA ASN A 181 7.53 -12.54 13.42
C ASN A 181 6.63 -11.62 14.27
N PRO A 182 6.01 -12.11 15.36
CA PRO A 182 5.04 -11.35 16.14
C PRO A 182 5.57 -10.02 16.72
N VAL A 183 6.83 -9.98 17.15
CA VAL A 183 7.43 -8.77 17.75
C VAL A 183 7.55 -7.66 16.71
N LEU A 184 8.05 -8.01 15.53
CA LEU A 184 8.23 -7.04 14.45
C LEU A 184 6.89 -6.67 13.80
N LEU A 185 5.89 -7.55 13.89
CA LEU A 185 4.53 -7.25 13.44
C LEU A 185 3.90 -6.11 14.26
N GLU A 186 4.04 -6.14 15.59
CA GLU A 186 3.56 -5.02 16.44
C GLU A 186 4.27 -3.71 16.07
N GLU A 187 5.56 -3.75 15.76
CA GLU A 187 6.29 -2.57 15.30
C GLU A 187 5.75 -2.05 13.96
N ILE A 188 5.45 -2.91 12.99
CA ILE A 188 4.84 -2.54 11.71
C ILE A 188 3.46 -1.90 11.95
N ILE A 189 2.64 -2.48 12.84
CA ILE A 189 1.32 -1.94 13.20
C ILE A 189 1.46 -0.52 13.77
N ASP A 190 2.40 -0.31 14.69
CA ASP A 190 2.63 1.01 15.28
C ASP A 190 3.09 2.03 14.23
N ARG A 191 4.01 1.64 13.33
CA ARG A 191 4.45 2.53 12.23
C ARG A 191 3.29 2.88 11.28
N ILE A 192 2.42 1.93 10.93
CA ILE A 192 1.25 2.21 10.07
C ILE A 192 0.32 3.21 10.77
N ARG A 193 0.08 3.04 12.08
CA ARG A 193 -0.76 3.97 12.87
C ARG A 193 -0.17 5.38 12.91
N GLU A 194 1.11 5.50 13.22
CA GLU A 194 1.82 6.78 13.24
C GLU A 194 1.81 7.48 11.86
N ILE A 195 2.03 6.74 10.78
CA ILE A 195 1.94 7.29 9.41
C ILE A 195 0.51 7.74 9.09
N ASN A 196 -0.50 7.02 9.56
CA ASN A 196 -1.89 7.45 9.41
C ASN A 196 -2.19 8.74 10.19
N GLU A 197 -1.66 8.89 11.40
CA GLU A 197 -1.75 10.11 12.20
C GLU A 197 -1.08 11.32 11.52
N MET A 198 -0.07 11.08 10.66
CA MET A 198 0.52 12.11 9.77
C MET A 198 -0.39 12.48 8.58
N GLY A 199 -1.60 11.87 8.46
CA GLY A 199 -2.62 12.18 7.46
C GLY A 199 -2.62 11.25 6.23
N VAL A 200 -1.84 10.19 6.21
CA VAL A 200 -1.85 9.19 5.12
C VAL A 200 -3.02 8.23 5.31
N THR A 201 -3.77 7.98 4.24
CA THR A 201 -4.89 7.03 4.23
C THR A 201 -4.38 5.63 3.87
N PHE A 202 -4.96 4.60 4.48
CA PHE A 202 -4.58 3.22 4.18
C PHE A 202 -5.77 2.39 3.71
N LEU A 203 -5.52 1.51 2.74
CA LEU A 203 -6.36 0.37 2.41
C LEU A 203 -5.49 -0.87 2.47
N ILE A 204 -5.85 -1.83 3.33
CA ILE A 204 -5.01 -2.98 3.69
C ILE A 204 -5.72 -4.27 3.33
N ILE A 205 -5.11 -5.12 2.49
CA ILE A 205 -5.50 -6.52 2.36
C ILE A 205 -4.73 -7.32 3.39
N GLU A 206 -5.42 -8.12 4.18
CA GLU A 206 -4.82 -8.99 5.18
C GLU A 206 -5.67 -10.23 5.45
N HIS A 207 -4.98 -11.29 5.86
CA HIS A 207 -5.59 -12.53 6.35
C HIS A 207 -5.42 -12.69 7.87
N ASN A 208 -4.52 -11.92 8.47
CA ASN A 208 -4.29 -11.90 9.91
C ASN A 208 -5.39 -11.08 10.60
N MET A 209 -6.36 -11.78 11.19
CA MET A 209 -7.51 -11.15 11.85
C MET A 209 -7.10 -10.28 13.04
N ASP A 210 -6.04 -10.65 13.79
CA ASP A 210 -5.58 -9.85 14.92
C ASP A 210 -5.06 -8.48 14.47
N LEU A 211 -4.30 -8.43 13.37
CA LEU A 211 -3.84 -7.17 12.77
C LEU A 211 -5.04 -6.33 12.33
N ILE A 212 -5.96 -6.92 11.57
CA ILE A 212 -7.12 -6.21 11.03
C ILE A 212 -7.97 -5.63 12.15
N MET A 213 -8.28 -6.43 13.18
CA MET A 213 -9.11 -5.98 14.32
C MET A 213 -8.43 -4.91 15.17
N LYS A 214 -7.10 -4.92 15.27
CA LYS A 214 -6.32 -3.91 16.02
C LYS A 214 -6.16 -2.59 15.28
N LEU A 215 -6.11 -2.64 13.93
CA LEU A 215 -5.62 -1.52 13.13
C LEU A 215 -6.69 -0.89 12.24
N CYS A 216 -7.63 -1.67 11.72
CA CYS A 216 -8.53 -1.22 10.66
C CYS A 216 -9.92 -0.85 11.17
N SER A 217 -10.41 0.31 10.77
CA SER A 217 -11.80 0.74 10.91
C SER A 217 -12.12 1.76 9.80
N PRO A 218 -13.08 1.47 8.90
CA PRO A 218 -13.91 0.26 8.79
C PRO A 218 -13.19 -0.95 8.20
N ILE A 219 -13.85 -2.12 8.28
CA ILE A 219 -13.45 -3.35 7.61
C ILE A 219 -14.46 -3.69 6.52
N LEU A 220 -13.96 -3.97 5.33
CA LEU A 220 -14.72 -4.47 4.17
C LEU A 220 -14.52 -5.97 4.07
N VAL A 221 -15.59 -6.71 3.95
CA VAL A 221 -15.53 -8.17 3.75
C VAL A 221 -15.95 -8.49 2.33
N MET A 222 -15.07 -9.17 1.62
CA MET A 222 -15.26 -9.53 0.22
C MET A 222 -15.34 -11.05 0.05
N ALA A 223 -16.35 -11.54 -0.66
CA ALA A 223 -16.48 -12.93 -1.08
C ALA A 223 -17.08 -13.00 -2.48
N GLU A 224 -16.70 -14.01 -3.26
CA GLU A 224 -17.23 -14.27 -4.61
C GLU A 224 -17.25 -13.03 -5.51
N GLY A 225 -16.20 -12.22 -5.44
CA GLY A 225 -16.07 -11.01 -6.24
C GLY A 225 -16.91 -9.81 -5.76
N SER A 226 -17.62 -9.89 -4.64
CA SER A 226 -18.54 -8.85 -4.16
C SER A 226 -18.27 -8.45 -2.71
N ILE A 227 -18.65 -7.22 -2.32
CA ILE A 227 -18.62 -6.79 -0.91
C ILE A 227 -19.86 -7.38 -0.22
N MET A 228 -19.63 -8.28 0.73
CA MET A 228 -20.69 -8.88 1.55
C MET A 228 -21.10 -7.99 2.72
N MET A 229 -20.12 -7.31 3.32
CA MET A 229 -20.31 -6.52 4.53
C MET A 229 -19.28 -5.40 4.61
N GLN A 230 -19.69 -4.31 5.26
CA GLN A 230 -18.81 -3.24 5.73
C GLN A 230 -19.23 -2.89 7.15
N GLY A 231 -18.28 -2.82 8.08
CA GLY A 231 -18.58 -2.49 9.47
C GLY A 231 -17.36 -2.20 10.32
N SER A 232 -17.62 -1.91 11.60
CA SER A 232 -16.55 -1.79 12.61
C SER A 232 -15.94 -3.18 12.90
N PRO A 233 -14.75 -3.24 13.52
CA PRO A 233 -14.17 -4.51 13.97
C PRO A 233 -15.14 -5.36 14.82
N GLU A 234 -15.92 -4.73 15.72
CA GLU A 234 -16.87 -5.44 16.58
C GLU A 234 -18.04 -6.03 15.77
N GLN A 235 -18.56 -5.28 14.79
CA GLN A 235 -19.63 -5.75 13.90
C GLN A 235 -19.18 -6.93 13.07
N VAL A 236 -17.96 -6.83 12.50
CA VAL A 236 -17.37 -7.89 11.70
C VAL A 236 -17.12 -9.15 12.51
N ARG A 237 -16.60 -9.02 13.76
CA ARG A 237 -16.35 -10.14 14.66
C ARG A 237 -17.62 -10.87 15.10
N SER A 238 -18.76 -10.18 15.18
CA SER A 238 -20.04 -10.76 15.63
C SER A 238 -20.88 -11.38 14.51
N ASP A 239 -20.50 -11.20 13.23
CA ASP A 239 -21.29 -11.71 12.10
C ASP A 239 -20.97 -13.20 11.82
N LYS A 240 -21.98 -14.06 12.05
CA LYS A 240 -21.88 -15.51 11.85
C LYS A 240 -21.55 -15.89 10.41
N ARG A 241 -22.01 -15.11 9.42
CA ARG A 241 -21.74 -15.39 8.00
C ARG A 241 -20.24 -15.35 7.66
N LEU A 242 -19.49 -14.57 8.45
CA LEU A 242 -18.01 -14.51 8.31
C LEU A 242 -17.35 -15.76 8.87
N LEU A 243 -17.83 -16.26 10.00
CA LEU A 243 -17.33 -17.51 10.57
C LEU A 243 -17.48 -18.65 9.56
N ASP A 244 -18.64 -18.78 8.92
CA ASP A 244 -18.90 -19.79 7.89
C ASP A 244 -18.01 -19.57 6.64
N ALA A 245 -17.84 -18.32 6.19
CA ALA A 245 -17.06 -18.00 5.00
C ALA A 245 -15.53 -18.15 5.18
N PHE A 246 -15.01 -17.91 6.41
CA PHE A 246 -13.57 -17.98 6.70
C PHE A 246 -13.12 -19.30 7.30
N PHE A 247 -13.98 -20.00 8.05
CA PHE A 247 -13.62 -21.20 8.78
C PHE A 247 -14.26 -22.47 8.21
N GLY A 248 -15.14 -22.36 7.23
CA GLY A 248 -15.61 -23.52 6.46
C GLY A 248 -16.41 -24.54 7.26
N GLU A 249 -17.20 -24.08 8.26
CA GLU A 249 -18.19 -24.92 8.96
C GLU A 249 -19.55 -24.85 8.29
#